data_2c59cbefc0e0f436870feccb62d8ecd3
#
_entry.id   2c59cbefc0e0f436870feccb62d8ecd3
#
_cell.length_a   1.000
_cell.length_b   1.000
_cell.length_c   1.000
_cell.angle_alpha   90.00
_cell.angle_beta   90.00
_cell.angle_gamma   90.00
#
_symmetry.space_group_name_H-M   'P 1'
#
loop_
_entity.id
_entity.type
_entity.pdbx_description
1 polymer ?
#
loop_
_entity_poly.entity_id
_entity_poly.type
_entity_poly.pdbx_seq_one_letter_code
_entity_poly.pdbx_strand_id
1 'polypeptide(L)'
;IQFMKSNRLIFSLIAIVSAPLSATGIDAYINSTIQPLTDIFSSFIFYEIEIFGAPMPLIVLWLIGAAIFFTAYFNFLNLRGFKHAFQLLRGDYSRPDYKGELTHFQALSTAVSGTVGIGNIAGVAIVISIGGPGATFWLVVAGFLGMSTKFAECVAGVMYRKVNPDGSISGGPMYYLEAGLRQKNLSWLAR
;
A
#
# COMPACT_ATOMS: atom_id res chain seq x y z
N ILE A 1 14.88 40.63 29.19
CA ILE A 1 13.65 40.31 29.97
C ILE A 1 12.48 39.98 29.05
N GLN A 2 12.40 40.53 27.83
CA GLN A 2 11.31 40.28 26.87
C GLN A 2 11.41 38.91 26.20
N PHE A 3 12.61 38.36 26.07
CA PHE A 3 12.84 37.04 25.46
C PHE A 3 12.39 35.86 26.35
N MET A 4 12.42 36.05 27.67
CA MET A 4 11.96 35.00 28.62
C MET A 4 10.45 34.89 28.77
N LYS A 5 9.67 35.93 28.41
CA LYS A 5 8.20 35.85 28.41
C LYS A 5 7.64 35.08 27.22
N SER A 6 8.30 35.13 26.05
CA SER A 6 7.88 34.40 24.84
C SER A 6 8.05 32.88 25.01
N ASN A 7 9.11 32.44 25.67
CA ASN A 7 9.33 30.99 25.88
C ASN A 7 8.30 30.35 26.82
N ARG A 8 7.73 31.07 27.76
CA ARG A 8 6.71 30.54 28.66
C ARG A 8 5.40 30.24 27.91
N LEU A 9 5.04 31.04 26.92
CA LEU A 9 3.87 30.81 26.07
C LEU A 9 4.07 29.60 25.14
N ILE A 10 5.27 29.42 24.61
CA ILE A 10 5.60 28.26 23.76
C ILE A 10 5.63 27.00 24.62
N PHE A 11 6.20 27.02 25.82
CA PHE A 11 6.19 25.88 26.73
C PHE A 11 4.79 25.55 27.25
N SER A 12 3.93 26.53 27.49
CA SER A 12 2.54 26.27 27.86
C SER A 12 1.71 25.73 26.72
N LEU A 13 1.94 26.15 25.47
CA LEU A 13 1.33 25.59 24.28
C LEU A 13 1.78 24.14 24.02
N ILE A 14 3.06 23.85 24.19
CA ILE A 14 3.60 22.49 24.08
C ILE A 14 3.05 21.60 25.19
N ALA A 15 2.92 22.11 26.43
CA ALA A 15 2.34 21.39 27.55
C ALA A 15 0.83 21.09 27.35
N ILE A 16 0.09 21.97 26.67
CA ILE A 16 -1.33 21.73 26.32
C ILE A 16 -1.46 20.68 25.22
N VAL A 17 -0.52 20.65 24.26
CA VAL A 17 -0.50 19.65 23.17
C VAL A 17 0.01 18.29 23.66
N SER A 18 0.85 18.27 24.69
CA SER A 18 1.36 17.04 25.32
C SER A 18 0.57 16.57 26.54
N ALA A 19 -0.42 17.34 26.99
CA ALA A 19 -1.36 16.80 27.95
C ALA A 19 -2.07 15.60 27.30
N PRO A 20 -2.07 14.40 27.91
CA PRO A 20 -2.92 13.33 27.43
C PRO A 20 -4.34 13.88 27.47
N LEU A 21 -4.94 14.11 26.29
CA LEU A 21 -6.37 14.31 26.19
C LEU A 21 -6.96 13.00 26.70
N SER A 22 -7.22 12.94 27.99
CA SER A 22 -8.07 11.94 28.59
C SER A 22 -9.49 12.23 28.11
N ALA A 23 -9.77 11.88 26.87
CA ALA A 23 -11.11 11.75 26.32
C ALA A 23 -11.78 10.53 26.98
N THR A 24 -11.78 10.52 28.33
CA THR A 24 -12.09 9.35 29.16
C THR A 24 -13.57 8.96 29.16
N GLY A 25 -14.42 9.64 28.42
CA GLY A 25 -15.83 9.27 28.28
C GLY A 25 -16.18 8.73 26.89
N ILE A 26 -15.88 9.51 25.86
CA ILE A 26 -16.30 9.17 24.48
C ILE A 26 -15.45 8.06 23.88
N ASP A 27 -14.12 8.13 24.06
CA ASP A 27 -13.21 7.10 23.56
C ASP A 27 -13.44 5.75 24.25
N ALA A 28 -13.70 5.74 25.56
CA ALA A 28 -14.03 4.53 26.29
C ALA A 28 -15.35 3.93 25.82
N TYR A 29 -16.38 4.75 25.56
CA TYR A 29 -17.66 4.30 25.05
C TYR A 29 -17.56 3.78 23.61
N ILE A 30 -16.85 4.50 22.73
CA ILE A 30 -16.59 4.06 21.35
C ILE A 30 -15.81 2.75 21.37
N ASN A 31 -14.74 2.66 22.14
CA ASN A 31 -13.95 1.44 22.25
C ASN A 31 -14.78 0.27 22.78
N SER A 32 -15.54 0.43 23.86
CA SER A 32 -16.34 -0.67 24.40
C SER A 32 -17.44 -1.16 23.46
N THR A 33 -17.96 -0.28 22.60
CA THR A 33 -19.03 -0.63 21.64
C THR A 33 -18.46 -1.23 20.35
N ILE A 34 -17.33 -0.71 19.86
CA ILE A 34 -16.74 -1.13 18.57
C ILE A 34 -15.73 -2.27 18.75
N GLN A 35 -15.07 -2.36 19.91
CA GLN A 35 -14.05 -3.37 20.20
C GLN A 35 -14.51 -4.82 19.93
N PRO A 36 -15.69 -5.27 20.37
CA PRO A 36 -16.13 -6.65 20.09
C PRO A 36 -16.24 -6.94 18.59
N LEU A 37 -16.67 -5.94 17.82
CA LEU A 37 -16.76 -6.05 16.36
C LEU A 37 -15.36 -6.10 15.74
N THR A 38 -14.48 -5.23 16.20
CA THR A 38 -13.07 -5.17 15.75
C THR A 38 -12.34 -6.47 16.07
N ASP A 39 -12.57 -7.05 17.25
CA ASP A 39 -11.95 -8.31 17.68
C ASP A 39 -12.40 -9.49 16.80
N ILE A 40 -13.67 -9.54 16.41
CA ILE A 40 -14.18 -10.56 15.48
C ILE A 40 -13.51 -10.42 14.11
N PHE A 41 -13.45 -9.21 13.56
CA PHE A 41 -12.79 -8.99 12.28
C PHE A 41 -11.29 -9.24 12.36
N SER A 42 -10.63 -8.79 13.42
CA SER A 42 -9.20 -9.01 13.63
C SER A 42 -8.87 -10.50 13.76
N SER A 43 -9.64 -11.26 14.53
CA SER A 43 -9.43 -12.70 14.69
C SER A 43 -9.63 -13.47 13.38
N PHE A 44 -10.52 -12.98 12.51
CA PHE A 44 -10.72 -13.59 11.19
C PHE A 44 -9.61 -13.24 10.21
N ILE A 45 -9.21 -11.94 10.14
CA ILE A 45 -8.20 -11.47 9.20
C ILE A 45 -6.80 -11.94 9.61
N PHE A 46 -6.49 -11.88 10.89
CA PHE A 46 -5.20 -12.29 11.44
C PHE A 46 -5.21 -13.71 12.02
N TYR A 47 -6.09 -14.57 11.48
CA TYR A 47 -6.11 -15.98 11.87
C TYR A 47 -4.70 -16.59 11.71
N GLU A 48 -4.14 -17.09 12.80
CA GLU A 48 -2.77 -17.59 12.85
C GLU A 48 -2.75 -19.09 12.60
N ILE A 49 -1.80 -19.50 11.77
CA ILE A 49 -1.47 -20.91 11.53
C ILE A 49 -0.05 -21.14 12.03
N GLU A 50 0.14 -22.18 12.82
CA GLU A 50 1.48 -22.57 13.24
C GLU A 50 2.26 -23.20 12.07
N ILE A 51 3.33 -22.55 11.66
CA ILE A 51 4.24 -23.02 10.62
C ILE A 51 5.64 -23.02 11.20
N PHE A 52 6.28 -24.19 11.22
CA PHE A 52 7.60 -24.41 11.81
C PHE A 52 7.73 -23.96 13.27
N GLY A 53 6.62 -24.05 14.06
CA GLY A 53 6.59 -23.62 15.45
C GLY A 53 6.50 -22.12 15.68
N ALA A 54 6.23 -21.34 14.62
CA ALA A 54 5.94 -19.90 14.71
C ALA A 54 4.52 -19.59 14.27
N PRO A 55 3.75 -18.79 15.03
CA PRO A 55 2.44 -18.33 14.61
C PRO A 55 2.58 -17.36 13.45
N MET A 56 1.97 -17.69 12.32
CA MET A 56 1.95 -16.84 11.13
C MET A 56 0.53 -16.51 10.71
N PRO A 57 0.18 -15.21 10.58
CA PRO A 57 -1.14 -14.82 10.10
C PRO A 57 -1.38 -15.33 8.67
N LEU A 58 -2.56 -15.89 8.43
CA LEU A 58 -2.97 -16.44 7.14
C LEU A 58 -2.84 -15.42 6.01
N ILE A 59 -3.16 -14.16 6.29
CA ILE A 59 -3.04 -13.05 5.32
C ILE A 59 -1.60 -12.87 4.82
N VAL A 60 -0.61 -13.04 5.71
CA VAL A 60 0.82 -12.91 5.35
C VAL A 60 1.22 -14.06 4.43
N LEU A 61 0.78 -15.28 4.72
CA LEU A 61 1.03 -16.45 3.87
C LEU A 61 0.40 -16.27 2.49
N TRP A 62 -0.81 -15.74 2.43
CA TRP A 62 -1.49 -15.44 1.17
C TRP A 62 -0.73 -14.40 0.36
N LEU A 63 -0.25 -13.32 0.98
CA LEU A 63 0.52 -12.27 0.30
C LEU A 63 1.86 -12.80 -0.22
N ILE A 64 2.58 -13.60 0.57
CA ILE A 64 3.84 -14.24 0.15
C ILE A 64 3.57 -15.22 -1.00
N GLY A 65 2.55 -16.06 -0.87
CA GLY A 65 2.14 -17.00 -1.91
C GLY A 65 1.78 -16.30 -3.23
N ALA A 66 1.02 -15.21 -3.16
CA ALA A 66 0.68 -14.41 -4.33
C ALA A 66 1.94 -13.77 -4.96
N ALA A 67 2.84 -13.25 -4.16
CA ALA A 67 4.07 -12.63 -4.65
C ALA A 67 5.00 -13.63 -5.34
N ILE A 68 5.13 -14.84 -4.79
CA ILE A 68 5.88 -15.96 -5.40
C ILE A 68 5.18 -16.39 -6.70
N PHE A 69 3.85 -16.58 -6.66
CA PHE A 69 3.08 -16.98 -7.83
C PHE A 69 3.24 -15.99 -8.98
N PHE A 70 3.05 -14.69 -8.74
CA PHE A 70 3.20 -13.69 -9.79
C PHE A 70 4.65 -13.56 -10.28
N THR A 71 5.64 -13.72 -9.41
CA THR A 71 7.05 -13.70 -9.81
C THR A 71 7.36 -14.86 -10.75
N ALA A 72 6.88 -16.06 -10.45
CA ALA A 72 7.03 -17.24 -11.31
C ALA A 72 6.21 -17.10 -12.61
N TYR A 73 4.95 -16.67 -12.50
CA TYR A 73 4.04 -16.50 -13.63
C TYR A 73 4.58 -15.51 -14.68
N PHE A 74 5.19 -14.41 -14.23
CA PHE A 74 5.81 -13.42 -15.12
C PHE A 74 7.28 -13.73 -15.46
N ASN A 75 7.74 -14.96 -15.22
CA ASN A 75 9.12 -15.37 -15.53
C ASN A 75 10.18 -14.43 -14.97
N PHE A 76 10.10 -14.10 -13.68
CA PHE A 76 11.05 -13.22 -13.00
C PHE A 76 11.21 -11.86 -13.70
N LEU A 77 10.07 -11.23 -14.00
CA LEU A 77 10.02 -9.91 -14.64
C LEU A 77 10.84 -8.86 -13.87
N ASN A 78 10.87 -8.97 -12.56
CA ASN A 78 11.65 -8.12 -11.66
C ASN A 78 13.14 -8.03 -12.06
N LEU A 79 13.71 -9.11 -12.59
CA LEU A 79 15.10 -9.13 -13.07
C LEU A 79 15.18 -8.75 -14.56
N ARG A 80 14.35 -9.37 -15.37
CA ARG A 80 14.41 -9.24 -16.84
C ARG A 80 13.87 -7.90 -17.35
N GLY A 81 12.88 -7.35 -16.65
CA GLY A 81 12.21 -6.11 -17.03
C GLY A 81 12.96 -4.84 -16.65
N PHE A 82 14.01 -4.93 -15.84
CA PHE A 82 14.69 -3.76 -15.29
C PHE A 82 15.23 -2.80 -16.37
N LYS A 83 15.90 -3.35 -17.37
CA LYS A 83 16.40 -2.56 -18.52
C LYS A 83 15.28 -1.88 -19.29
N HIS A 84 14.20 -2.62 -19.55
CA HIS A 84 13.04 -2.09 -20.26
C HIS A 84 12.31 -1.01 -19.45
N ALA A 85 12.17 -1.19 -18.15
CA ALA A 85 11.59 -0.17 -17.28
C ALA A 85 12.39 1.14 -17.33
N PHE A 86 13.73 1.06 -17.35
CA PHE A 86 14.58 2.23 -17.46
C PHE A 86 14.43 2.96 -18.81
N GLN A 87 14.29 2.19 -19.90
CA GLN A 87 14.02 2.75 -21.23
C GLN A 87 12.65 3.44 -21.30
N LEU A 88 11.62 2.87 -20.65
CA LEU A 88 10.31 3.51 -20.55
C LEU A 88 10.39 4.85 -19.82
N LEU A 89 11.12 4.91 -18.70
CA LEU A 89 11.31 6.16 -17.94
C LEU A 89 12.06 7.22 -18.74
N ARG A 90 13.01 6.79 -19.56
CA ARG A 90 13.78 7.68 -20.45
C ARG A 90 12.94 8.25 -21.57
N GLY A 91 11.79 7.65 -21.88
CA GLY A 91 10.88 8.09 -22.92
C GLY A 91 11.08 7.42 -24.27
N ASP A 92 11.94 6.39 -24.37
CA ASP A 92 12.26 5.71 -25.64
C ASP A 92 11.01 5.11 -26.33
N TYR A 93 9.94 4.88 -25.56
CA TYR A 93 8.66 4.33 -26.04
C TYR A 93 7.51 5.34 -26.02
N SER A 94 7.78 6.60 -25.76
CA SER A 94 6.75 7.64 -25.77
C SER A 94 6.31 7.93 -27.19
N ARG A 95 5.00 7.79 -27.48
CA ARG A 95 4.40 8.11 -28.76
C ARG A 95 3.34 9.20 -28.60
N PRO A 96 3.25 10.16 -29.55
CA PRO A 96 2.24 11.23 -29.52
C PRO A 96 0.79 10.72 -29.53
N ASP A 97 0.57 9.53 -30.11
CA ASP A 97 -0.77 8.93 -30.30
C ASP A 97 -1.31 8.25 -29.02
N TYR A 98 -0.51 8.17 -27.97
CA TYR A 98 -0.98 7.53 -26.73
C TYR A 98 -1.96 8.43 -26.00
N LYS A 99 -3.18 7.92 -25.84
CA LYS A 99 -4.21 8.53 -25.00
C LYS A 99 -3.82 8.36 -23.53
N GLY A 100 -3.19 9.34 -22.95
CA GLY A 100 -2.79 9.38 -21.56
C GLY A 100 -2.52 10.82 -21.14
N GLU A 101 -2.86 11.16 -19.90
CA GLU A 101 -2.70 12.52 -19.37
C GLU A 101 -1.27 12.77 -18.85
N LEU A 102 -0.53 11.70 -18.52
CA LEU A 102 0.77 11.76 -17.87
C LEU A 102 1.83 11.01 -18.67
N THR A 103 3.05 11.54 -18.66
CA THR A 103 4.23 10.82 -19.15
C THR A 103 4.60 9.68 -18.21
N HIS A 104 5.39 8.70 -18.69
CA HIS A 104 5.85 7.57 -17.88
C HIS A 104 6.58 8.02 -16.61
N PHE A 105 7.42 9.04 -16.72
CA PHE A 105 8.14 9.59 -15.58
C PHE A 105 7.20 10.27 -14.57
N GLN A 106 6.23 11.05 -15.05
CA GLN A 106 5.23 11.69 -14.19
C GLN A 106 4.37 10.65 -13.46
N ALA A 107 3.94 9.59 -14.17
CA ALA A 107 3.18 8.49 -13.57
C ALA A 107 3.97 7.79 -12.47
N LEU A 108 5.26 7.49 -12.68
CA LEU A 108 6.13 6.92 -11.66
C LEU A 108 6.28 7.88 -10.47
N SER A 109 6.57 9.15 -10.71
CA SER A 109 6.77 10.14 -9.65
C SER A 109 5.53 10.30 -8.78
N THR A 110 4.34 10.32 -9.39
CA THR A 110 3.06 10.38 -8.69
C THR A 110 2.83 9.11 -7.86
N ALA A 111 3.09 7.94 -8.44
CA ALA A 111 2.94 6.66 -7.74
C ALA A 111 3.89 6.56 -6.53
N VAL A 112 5.15 6.95 -6.69
CA VAL A 112 6.13 6.94 -5.58
C VAL A 112 5.71 7.93 -4.51
N SER A 113 5.33 9.15 -4.87
CA SER A 113 4.88 10.17 -3.92
C SER A 113 3.64 9.75 -3.13
N GLY A 114 2.69 9.08 -3.78
CA GLY A 114 1.49 8.56 -3.11
C GLY A 114 1.73 7.31 -2.25
N THR A 115 2.81 6.57 -2.51
CA THR A 115 3.14 5.33 -1.79
C THR A 115 4.03 5.57 -0.57
N VAL A 116 4.88 6.61 -0.61
CA VAL A 116 5.77 6.93 0.51
C VAL A 116 4.95 7.56 1.64
N GLY A 117 4.81 6.83 2.73
CA GLY A 117 4.08 7.26 3.91
C GLY A 117 4.80 6.89 5.21
N ILE A 118 4.15 7.16 6.33
CA ILE A 118 4.68 6.86 7.67
C ILE A 118 5.05 5.38 7.81
N GLY A 119 4.28 4.47 7.20
CA GLY A 119 4.55 3.03 7.21
C GLY A 119 5.92 2.67 6.63
N ASN A 120 6.36 3.36 5.58
CA ASN A 120 7.64 3.10 4.92
C ASN A 120 8.83 3.69 5.69
N ILE A 121 8.59 4.62 6.58
CA ILE A 121 9.64 5.29 7.39
C ILE A 121 9.63 4.74 8.81
N ALA A 122 8.59 5.03 9.57
CA ALA A 122 8.49 4.63 10.98
C ALA A 122 8.23 3.11 11.11
N GLY A 123 7.39 2.53 10.26
CA GLY A 123 7.11 1.09 10.27
C GLY A 123 8.35 0.26 10.00
N VAL A 124 9.16 0.65 9.02
CA VAL A 124 10.45 -0.02 8.74
C VAL A 124 11.42 0.12 9.90
N ALA A 125 11.51 1.30 10.52
CA ALA A 125 12.37 1.51 11.68
C ALA A 125 11.95 0.61 12.86
N ILE A 126 10.64 0.49 13.12
CA ILE A 126 10.10 -0.40 14.16
C ILE A 126 10.44 -1.86 13.86
N VAL A 127 10.22 -2.32 12.64
CA VAL A 127 10.50 -3.70 12.24
C VAL A 127 11.99 -4.03 12.40
N ILE A 128 12.89 -3.12 12.03
CA ILE A 128 14.34 -3.31 12.19
C ILE A 128 14.73 -3.29 13.67
N SER A 129 14.12 -2.43 14.49
CA SER A 129 14.43 -2.36 15.93
C SER A 129 14.00 -3.63 16.68
N ILE A 130 12.92 -4.29 16.26
CA ILE A 130 12.42 -5.54 16.87
C ILE A 130 13.15 -6.77 16.28
N GLY A 131 13.26 -6.82 14.96
CA GLY A 131 13.79 -7.99 14.23
C GLY A 131 15.28 -7.97 13.94
N GLY A 132 15.96 -6.88 14.32
CA GLY A 132 17.40 -6.71 14.09
C GLY A 132 17.79 -6.64 12.60
N PRO A 133 19.09 -6.81 12.29
CA PRO A 133 19.59 -6.71 10.91
C PRO A 133 18.97 -7.71 9.93
N GLY A 134 18.55 -8.89 10.41
CA GLY A 134 17.87 -9.90 9.60
C GLY A 134 16.53 -9.42 9.02
N ALA A 135 15.83 -8.55 9.72
CA ALA A 135 14.58 -7.96 9.24
C ALA A 135 14.80 -7.13 7.96
N THR A 136 15.92 -6.42 7.86
CA THR A 136 16.25 -5.65 6.65
C THR A 136 16.39 -6.55 5.42
N PHE A 137 17.05 -7.69 5.58
CA PHE A 137 17.17 -8.67 4.50
C PHE A 137 15.80 -9.14 4.01
N TRP A 138 14.93 -9.54 4.93
CA TRP A 138 13.57 -9.99 4.57
C TRP A 138 12.68 -8.90 3.98
N LEU A 139 12.82 -7.65 4.43
CA LEU A 139 12.13 -6.51 3.83
C LEU A 139 12.54 -6.30 2.36
N VAL A 140 13.84 -6.43 2.06
CA VAL A 140 14.34 -6.33 0.67
C VAL A 140 13.80 -7.49 -0.18
N VAL A 141 13.82 -8.72 0.33
CA VAL A 141 13.28 -9.90 -0.38
C VAL A 141 11.77 -9.73 -0.63
N ALA A 142 11.01 -9.31 0.39
CA ALA A 142 9.59 -9.08 0.26
C ALA A 142 9.28 -7.98 -0.77
N GLY A 143 10.04 -6.88 -0.74
CA GLY A 143 9.92 -5.79 -1.71
C GLY A 143 10.21 -6.27 -3.14
N PHE A 144 11.25 -7.08 -3.32
CA PHE A 144 11.60 -7.65 -4.62
C PHE A 144 10.49 -8.55 -5.18
N LEU A 145 9.94 -9.44 -4.38
CA LEU A 145 8.83 -10.30 -4.77
C LEU A 145 7.54 -9.48 -5.01
N GLY A 146 7.32 -8.46 -4.21
CA GLY A 146 6.17 -7.55 -4.32
C GLY A 146 6.11 -6.76 -5.62
N MET A 147 7.25 -6.55 -6.30
CA MET A 147 7.29 -5.87 -7.61
C MET A 147 6.39 -6.57 -8.64
N SER A 148 6.37 -7.89 -8.68
CA SER A 148 5.56 -8.66 -9.63
C SER A 148 4.07 -8.52 -9.36
N THR A 149 3.68 -8.47 -8.10
CA THR A 149 2.28 -8.23 -7.70
C THR A 149 1.84 -6.82 -8.12
N LYS A 150 2.68 -5.82 -7.88
CA LYS A 150 2.40 -4.43 -8.28
C LYS A 150 2.34 -4.29 -9.80
N PHE A 151 3.20 -4.99 -10.52
CA PHE A 151 3.14 -5.03 -11.99
C PHE A 151 1.80 -5.59 -12.48
N ALA A 152 1.32 -6.71 -11.92
CA ALA A 152 0.02 -7.29 -12.25
C ALA A 152 -1.13 -6.29 -12.03
N GLU A 153 -1.12 -5.60 -10.90
CA GLU A 153 -2.09 -4.56 -10.55
C GLU A 153 -2.09 -3.42 -11.56
N CYS A 154 -0.92 -2.88 -11.89
CA CYS A 154 -0.79 -1.79 -12.85
C CYS A 154 -1.24 -2.19 -14.26
N VAL A 155 -0.87 -3.39 -14.71
CA VAL A 155 -1.32 -3.92 -16.01
C VAL A 155 -2.83 -4.06 -16.04
N ALA A 156 -3.45 -4.64 -15.01
CA ALA A 156 -4.90 -4.74 -14.92
C ALA A 156 -5.57 -3.35 -14.93
N GLY A 157 -5.02 -2.40 -14.18
CA GLY A 157 -5.51 -1.01 -14.14
C GLY A 157 -5.50 -0.31 -15.49
N VAL A 158 -4.47 -0.57 -16.30
CA VAL A 158 -4.36 -0.01 -17.66
C VAL A 158 -5.24 -0.75 -18.67
N MET A 159 -5.32 -2.09 -18.60
CA MET A 159 -6.13 -2.90 -19.50
C MET A 159 -7.63 -2.60 -19.42
N TYR A 160 -8.13 -2.40 -18.22
CA TYR A 160 -9.56 -2.19 -17.94
C TYR A 160 -9.95 -0.73 -17.70
N ARG A 161 -9.06 0.20 -18.05
CA ARG A 161 -9.36 1.64 -17.94
C ARG A 161 -10.49 2.03 -18.90
N LYS A 162 -11.32 2.96 -18.47
CA LYS A 162 -12.38 3.57 -19.29
C LYS A 162 -11.91 4.95 -19.77
N VAL A 163 -12.09 5.22 -21.04
CA VAL A 163 -11.92 6.57 -21.60
C VAL A 163 -13.30 7.20 -21.64
N ASN A 164 -13.48 8.28 -20.90
CA ASN A 164 -14.73 9.02 -20.82
C ASN A 164 -14.96 9.89 -22.07
N PRO A 165 -16.20 10.34 -22.36
CA PRO A 165 -16.50 11.17 -23.50
C PRO A 165 -15.76 12.53 -23.52
N ASP A 166 -15.39 13.03 -22.34
CA ASP A 166 -14.60 14.26 -22.15
C ASP A 166 -13.10 14.07 -22.38
N GLY A 167 -12.67 12.85 -22.72
CA GLY A 167 -11.27 12.49 -22.90
C GLY A 167 -10.52 12.11 -21.63
N SER A 168 -11.14 12.26 -20.44
CA SER A 168 -10.55 11.84 -19.16
C SER A 168 -10.46 10.32 -19.06
N ILE A 169 -9.52 9.83 -18.23
CA ILE A 169 -9.29 8.40 -18.04
C ILE A 169 -9.67 8.01 -16.63
N SER A 170 -10.57 7.04 -16.52
CA SER A 170 -10.97 6.41 -15.26
C SER A 170 -10.43 4.99 -15.18
N GLY A 171 -9.71 4.65 -14.11
CA GLY A 171 -9.11 3.33 -13.93
C GLY A 171 -8.93 3.00 -12.46
N GLY A 172 -8.48 1.78 -12.20
CA GLY A 172 -8.19 1.32 -10.85
C GLY A 172 -8.90 0.01 -10.48
N PRO A 173 -8.77 -0.44 -9.21
CA PRO A 173 -9.29 -1.72 -8.76
C PRO A 173 -10.78 -1.94 -9.04
N MET A 174 -11.60 -0.91 -8.86
CA MET A 174 -13.04 -1.01 -9.13
C MET A 174 -13.34 -1.40 -10.57
N TYR A 175 -12.62 -0.84 -11.53
CA TYR A 175 -12.88 -1.08 -12.95
C TYR A 175 -12.45 -2.48 -13.40
N TYR A 176 -11.26 -2.94 -13.02
CA TYR A 176 -10.81 -4.27 -13.42
C TYR A 176 -11.52 -5.39 -12.66
N LEU A 177 -11.91 -5.17 -11.39
CA LEU A 177 -12.73 -6.13 -10.65
C LEU A 177 -14.13 -6.25 -11.25
N GLU A 178 -14.78 -5.11 -11.52
CA GLU A 178 -16.09 -5.11 -12.18
C GLU A 178 -16.04 -5.84 -13.52
N ALA A 179 -15.06 -5.51 -14.38
CA ALA A 179 -14.92 -6.12 -15.68
C ALA A 179 -14.63 -7.62 -15.59
N GLY A 180 -13.71 -8.03 -14.69
CA GLY A 180 -13.37 -9.44 -14.49
C GLY A 180 -14.52 -10.27 -13.92
N LEU A 181 -15.29 -9.73 -12.98
CA LEU A 181 -16.46 -10.40 -12.41
C LEU A 181 -17.60 -10.52 -13.43
N ARG A 182 -17.83 -9.49 -14.24
CA ARG A 182 -18.81 -9.54 -15.34
C ARG A 182 -18.45 -10.60 -16.39
N GLN A 183 -17.18 -10.73 -16.75
CA GLN A 183 -16.72 -11.77 -17.68
C GLN A 183 -16.96 -13.19 -17.15
N LYS A 184 -16.97 -13.37 -15.83
CA LYS A 184 -17.25 -14.64 -15.17
C LYS A 184 -18.73 -14.86 -14.81
N ASN A 185 -19.65 -14.01 -15.31
CA ASN A 185 -21.09 -14.04 -15.00
C ASN A 185 -21.41 -13.83 -13.50
N LEU A 186 -20.51 -13.19 -12.75
CA LEU A 186 -20.67 -12.84 -11.34
C LEU A 186 -21.09 -11.38 -11.17
N SER A 187 -22.00 -10.89 -12.01
CA SER A 187 -22.41 -9.48 -12.06
C SER A 187 -23.02 -8.97 -10.75
N TRP A 188 -23.57 -9.86 -9.92
CA TRP A 188 -24.12 -9.51 -8.61
C TRP A 188 -23.04 -9.09 -7.59
N LEU A 189 -21.81 -9.58 -7.77
CA LEU A 189 -20.65 -9.25 -6.92
C LEU A 189 -19.88 -8.02 -7.46
N ALA A 190 -20.22 -7.58 -8.67
CA ALA A 190 -19.56 -6.48 -9.37
C ALA A 190 -20.24 -5.11 -9.15
N ARG A 191 -21.25 -5.05 -8.30
CA ARG A 191 -21.96 -3.84 -7.87
C ARG A 191 -21.49 -3.47 -6.48
#